data_cdf73d60266dc285b08d0d93f1a549a4
#
_entry.id   cdf73d60266dc285b08d0d93f1a549a4
#
_cell.length_a   1.000
_cell.length_b   1.000
_cell.length_c   1.000
_cell.angle_alpha   90.00
_cell.angle_beta   90.00
_cell.angle_gamma   90.00
#
_symmetry.space_group_name_H-M   'P 1'
#
loop_
_entity.id
_entity.type
_entity.pdbx_description
1 polymer ?
#
loop_
_entity_poly.entity_id
_entity_poly.type
_entity_poly.pdbx_seq_one_letter_code
_entity_poly.pdbx_strand_id
1 'polypeptide(L)'
;MLESLEKMLAKGVDNSLLRFGLGKGYLDLGDNLKAAENLQRCVAFDPKYSAAWKLLGKAHLAAGDRDAARTAWEQGLAAARAHGDKQAEKEMTVFVKKLDKQL
;
A
#
# COMPACT_ATOMS: atom_id res chain seq x y z
N MET A 1 9.41 -13.58 10.07
CA MET A 1 9.35 -12.11 9.87
C MET A 1 7.99 -11.52 10.22
N LEU A 2 6.94 -11.98 9.57
CA LEU A 2 5.57 -11.51 9.85
C LEU A 2 5.16 -11.73 11.31
N GLU A 3 5.48 -12.90 11.81
CA GLU A 3 5.19 -13.27 13.21
C GLU A 3 5.85 -12.32 14.22
N SER A 4 7.10 -11.94 13.96
CA SER A 4 7.81 -10.98 14.81
C SER A 4 7.14 -9.61 14.82
N LEU A 5 6.68 -9.16 13.65
CA LEU A 5 5.98 -7.88 13.51
C LEU A 5 4.63 -7.90 14.24
N GLU A 6 3.91 -9.02 14.15
CA GLU A 6 2.66 -9.19 14.88
C GLU A 6 2.87 -9.14 16.40
N LYS A 7 3.95 -9.74 16.88
CA LYS A 7 4.31 -9.69 18.30
C LYS A 7 4.61 -8.26 18.75
N MET A 8 5.30 -7.49 17.93
CA MET A 8 5.60 -6.08 18.24
C MET A 8 4.30 -5.28 18.35
N LEU A 9 3.38 -5.49 17.40
CA LEU A 9 2.09 -4.82 17.43
C LEU A 9 1.31 -5.18 18.69
N ALA A 10 1.31 -6.46 19.08
CA ALA A 10 0.64 -6.92 20.28
C ALA A 10 1.21 -6.29 21.55
N LYS A 11 2.49 -5.91 21.53
CA LYS A 11 3.17 -5.22 22.65
C LYS A 11 2.94 -3.72 22.64
N GLY A 12 2.18 -3.20 21.69
CA GLY A 12 1.86 -1.79 21.62
C GLY A 12 2.74 -0.96 20.69
N VAL A 13 3.66 -1.59 19.96
CA VAL A 13 4.44 -0.89 18.93
C VAL A 13 3.58 -0.72 17.70
N ASP A 14 3.28 0.51 17.32
CA ASP A 14 2.46 0.78 16.14
C ASP A 14 2.95 2.06 15.47
N ASN A 15 3.37 1.94 14.21
CA ASN A 15 3.89 3.05 13.43
C ASN A 15 3.84 2.69 11.94
N SER A 16 4.15 3.66 11.08
CA SER A 16 4.10 3.46 9.64
C SER A 16 5.02 2.34 9.16
N LEU A 17 6.23 2.28 9.69
CA LEU A 17 7.21 1.27 9.25
C LEU A 17 6.75 -0.14 9.60
N LEU A 18 6.25 -0.34 10.82
CA LEU A 18 5.73 -1.64 11.26
C LEU A 18 4.54 -2.05 10.39
N ARG A 19 3.63 -1.13 10.16
CA ARG A 19 2.44 -1.40 9.34
C ARG A 19 2.80 -1.68 7.89
N PHE A 20 3.83 -1.02 7.35
CA PHE A 20 4.33 -1.32 6.02
C PHE A 20 4.85 -2.77 5.95
N GLY A 21 5.65 -3.17 6.93
CA GLY A 21 6.17 -4.55 7.00
C GLY A 21 5.07 -5.59 7.09
N LEU A 22 4.06 -5.35 7.93
CA LEU A 22 2.90 -6.23 8.05
C LEU A 22 2.13 -6.30 6.73
N GLY A 23 1.86 -5.15 6.12
CA GLY A 23 1.14 -5.10 4.85
C GLY A 23 1.85 -5.86 3.75
N LYS A 24 3.15 -5.66 3.62
CA LYS A 24 3.98 -6.36 2.63
C LYS A 24 3.99 -7.87 2.90
N GLY A 25 4.14 -8.26 4.16
CA GLY A 25 4.15 -9.67 4.53
C GLY A 25 2.84 -10.38 4.20
N TYR A 26 1.71 -9.77 4.51
CA TYR A 26 0.41 -10.34 4.18
C TYR A 26 0.18 -10.37 2.67
N LEU A 27 0.63 -9.35 1.95
CA LEU A 27 0.51 -9.32 0.50
C LEU A 27 1.27 -10.50 -0.13
N ASP A 28 2.49 -10.76 0.35
CA ASP A 28 3.31 -11.88 -0.11
C ASP A 28 2.64 -13.23 0.16
N LEU A 29 1.87 -13.34 1.24
CA LEU A 29 1.12 -14.55 1.56
C LEU A 29 -0.20 -14.67 0.78
N GLY A 30 -0.59 -13.65 0.04
CA GLY A 30 -1.86 -13.64 -0.66
C GLY A 30 -3.06 -13.26 0.21
N ASP A 31 -2.83 -12.83 1.45
CA ASP A 31 -3.89 -12.34 2.32
C ASP A 31 -4.12 -10.86 2.03
N ASN A 32 -4.85 -10.61 0.96
CA ASN A 32 -4.99 -9.25 0.40
C ASN A 32 -5.81 -8.33 1.31
N LEU A 33 -6.77 -8.85 2.04
CA LEU A 33 -7.59 -8.04 2.95
C LEU A 33 -6.76 -7.55 4.13
N LYS A 34 -5.99 -8.44 4.76
CA LYS A 34 -5.10 -8.04 5.85
C LYS A 34 -3.98 -7.13 5.37
N ALA A 35 -3.48 -7.36 4.14
CA ALA A 35 -2.48 -6.48 3.54
C ALA A 35 -3.05 -5.06 3.39
N ALA A 36 -4.24 -4.92 2.82
CA ALA A 36 -4.88 -3.62 2.64
C ALA A 36 -5.14 -2.92 3.97
N GLU A 37 -5.61 -3.66 4.97
CA GLU A 37 -5.87 -3.12 6.31
C GLU A 37 -4.60 -2.51 6.92
N ASN A 38 -3.49 -3.23 6.89
CA ASN A 38 -2.23 -2.76 7.45
C ASN A 38 -1.63 -1.60 6.64
N LEU A 39 -1.72 -1.66 5.32
CA LEU A 39 -1.21 -0.59 4.47
C LEU A 39 -2.05 0.68 4.61
N GLN A 40 -3.35 0.55 4.82
CA GLN A 40 -4.22 1.69 5.09
C GLN A 40 -3.80 2.39 6.39
N ARG A 41 -3.47 1.62 7.41
CA ARG A 41 -2.95 2.19 8.67
C ARG A 41 -1.59 2.84 8.44
N CYS A 42 -0.75 2.23 7.62
CA CYS A 42 0.56 2.78 7.28
C CYS A 42 0.44 4.20 6.70
N VAL A 43 -0.42 4.38 5.70
CA VAL A 43 -0.59 5.68 5.05
C VAL A 43 -1.35 6.68 5.92
N ALA A 44 -2.12 6.20 6.89
CA ALA A 44 -2.75 7.06 7.89
C ALA A 44 -1.69 7.66 8.82
N PHE A 45 -0.69 6.86 9.22
CA PHE A 45 0.44 7.35 10.00
C PHE A 45 1.34 8.27 9.18
N ASP A 46 1.58 7.91 7.91
CA ASP A 46 2.47 8.66 7.03
C ASP A 46 1.89 8.75 5.61
N PRO A 47 1.10 9.79 5.32
CA PRO A 47 0.51 9.97 3.98
C PRO A 47 1.53 10.18 2.87
N LYS A 48 2.79 10.44 3.21
CA LYS A 48 3.88 10.68 2.25
C LYS A 48 4.56 9.38 1.80
N TYR A 49 4.18 8.27 2.38
CA TYR A 49 4.83 6.97 2.15
C TYR A 49 4.36 6.39 0.82
N SER A 50 4.96 6.87 -0.28
CA SER A 50 4.52 6.52 -1.64
C SER A 50 4.55 5.01 -1.92
N ALA A 51 5.56 4.30 -1.41
CA ALA A 51 5.65 2.85 -1.56
C ALA A 51 4.47 2.12 -0.91
N ALA A 52 3.96 2.65 0.20
CA ALA A 52 2.79 2.07 0.87
C ALA A 52 1.52 2.26 0.05
N TRP A 53 1.33 3.44 -0.55
CA TRP A 53 0.21 3.67 -1.46
C TRP A 53 0.26 2.72 -2.64
N LYS A 54 1.44 2.48 -3.19
CA LYS A 54 1.63 1.56 -4.31
C LYS A 54 1.16 0.15 -3.94
N LEU A 55 1.61 -0.37 -2.80
CA LEU A 55 1.23 -1.70 -2.33
C LEU A 55 -0.23 -1.77 -1.91
N LEU A 56 -0.77 -0.70 -1.35
CA LEU A 56 -2.19 -0.63 -0.99
C LEU A 56 -3.08 -0.80 -2.22
N GLY A 57 -2.73 -0.12 -3.30
CA GLY A 57 -3.46 -0.29 -4.57
C GLY A 57 -3.38 -1.71 -5.08
N LYS A 58 -2.20 -2.34 -5.00
CA LYS A 58 -2.02 -3.75 -5.40
C LYS A 58 -2.89 -4.68 -4.55
N ALA A 59 -2.95 -4.46 -3.25
CA ALA A 59 -3.77 -5.28 -2.34
C ALA A 59 -5.25 -5.15 -2.67
N HIS A 60 -5.72 -3.92 -2.91
CA HIS A 60 -7.11 -3.69 -3.30
C HIS A 60 -7.45 -4.36 -4.63
N LEU A 61 -6.57 -4.23 -5.63
CA LEU A 61 -6.80 -4.85 -6.93
C LEU A 61 -6.87 -6.37 -6.81
N ALA A 62 -5.94 -6.96 -6.05
CA ALA A 62 -5.92 -8.41 -5.84
C ALA A 62 -7.17 -8.89 -5.09
N ALA A 63 -7.74 -8.04 -4.24
CA ALA A 63 -9.00 -8.33 -3.53
C ALA A 63 -10.24 -8.06 -4.40
N GLY A 64 -10.05 -7.60 -5.63
CA GLY A 64 -11.15 -7.37 -6.57
C GLY A 64 -11.78 -5.98 -6.49
N ASP A 65 -11.20 -5.07 -5.73
CA ASP A 65 -11.72 -3.70 -5.59
C ASP A 65 -10.93 -2.73 -6.46
N ARG A 66 -11.34 -2.60 -7.72
CA ARG A 66 -10.67 -1.75 -8.70
C ARG A 66 -10.74 -0.27 -8.35
N ASP A 67 -11.88 0.18 -7.83
CA ASP A 67 -12.07 1.58 -7.46
C ASP A 67 -11.17 1.99 -6.31
N ALA A 68 -11.06 1.15 -5.28
CA ALA A 68 -10.16 1.39 -4.16
C ALA A 68 -8.69 1.37 -4.62
N ALA A 69 -8.34 0.49 -5.55
CA ALA A 69 -6.99 0.45 -6.11
C ALA A 69 -6.67 1.75 -6.83
N ARG A 70 -7.57 2.25 -7.66
CA ARG A 70 -7.40 3.52 -8.36
C ARG A 70 -7.20 4.67 -7.38
N THR A 71 -8.06 4.76 -6.38
CA THR A 71 -7.98 5.82 -5.37
C THR A 71 -6.63 5.79 -4.65
N ALA A 72 -6.17 4.60 -4.24
CA ALA A 72 -4.88 4.45 -3.57
C ALA A 72 -3.73 4.92 -4.47
N TRP A 73 -3.73 4.53 -5.75
CA TRP A 73 -2.67 4.93 -6.66
C TRP A 73 -2.71 6.42 -7.00
N GLU A 74 -3.90 7.02 -7.08
CA GLU A 74 -4.02 8.46 -7.28
C GLU A 74 -3.44 9.23 -6.09
N GLN A 75 -3.74 8.80 -4.88
CA GLN A 75 -3.14 9.37 -3.67
C GLN A 75 -1.63 9.15 -3.65
N GLY A 76 -1.20 7.96 -4.04
CA GLY A 76 0.22 7.63 -4.12
C GLY A 76 0.97 8.48 -5.15
N LEU A 77 0.35 8.78 -6.29
CA LEU A 77 0.93 9.65 -7.30
C LEU A 77 1.14 11.06 -6.74
N ALA A 78 0.15 11.58 -6.03
CA ALA A 78 0.28 12.90 -5.40
C ALA A 78 1.42 12.89 -4.37
N ALA A 79 1.53 11.85 -3.55
CA ALA A 79 2.59 11.72 -2.56
C ALA A 79 3.98 11.61 -3.23
N ALA A 80 4.08 10.79 -4.27
CA ALA A 80 5.35 10.60 -5.01
C ALA A 80 5.82 11.89 -5.66
N ARG A 81 4.93 12.63 -6.27
CA ARG A 81 5.25 13.92 -6.89
C ARG A 81 5.69 14.96 -5.86
N ALA A 82 4.99 15.00 -4.73
CA ALA A 82 5.30 15.95 -3.65
C ALA A 82 6.70 15.72 -3.06
N HIS A 83 7.18 14.46 -3.07
CA HIS A 83 8.46 14.09 -2.46
C HIS A 83 9.54 13.73 -3.47
N GLY A 84 9.26 13.87 -4.76
CA GLY A 84 10.25 13.59 -5.79
C GLY A 84 10.57 12.10 -5.94
N ASP A 85 9.66 11.21 -5.57
CA ASP A 85 9.84 9.76 -5.75
C ASP A 85 9.47 9.38 -7.18
N LYS A 86 10.41 9.57 -8.08
CA LYS A 86 10.21 9.36 -9.53
C LYS A 86 9.91 7.91 -9.86
N GLN A 87 10.52 6.97 -9.16
CA GLN A 87 10.31 5.55 -9.40
C GLN A 87 8.86 5.15 -9.06
N ALA A 88 8.39 5.53 -7.89
CA ALA A 88 7.00 5.24 -7.48
C ALA A 88 6.01 5.91 -8.42
N GLU A 89 6.28 7.15 -8.83
CA GLU A 89 5.43 7.88 -9.77
C GLU A 89 5.29 7.12 -11.09
N LYS A 90 6.41 6.65 -11.65
CA LYS A 90 6.41 5.89 -12.90
C LYS A 90 5.60 4.60 -12.77
N GLU A 91 5.83 3.86 -11.70
CA GLU A 91 5.15 2.57 -11.48
C GLU A 91 3.64 2.75 -11.33
N MET A 92 3.22 3.71 -10.51
CA MET A 92 1.79 3.92 -10.28
C MET A 92 1.08 4.51 -11.50
N THR A 93 1.77 5.31 -12.30
CA THR A 93 1.23 5.80 -13.57
C THR A 93 0.90 4.63 -14.49
N VAL A 94 1.82 3.66 -14.59
CA VAL A 94 1.60 2.46 -15.40
C VAL A 94 0.41 1.65 -14.87
N PHE A 95 0.31 1.47 -13.55
CA PHE A 95 -0.78 0.72 -12.94
C PHE A 95 -2.16 1.35 -13.23
N VAL A 96 -2.26 2.67 -13.12
CA VAL A 96 -3.51 3.38 -13.42
C VAL A 96 -3.87 3.23 -14.91
N LYS A 97 -2.89 3.36 -15.80
CA LYS A 97 -3.13 3.18 -17.25
C LYS A 97 -3.62 1.77 -17.58
N LYS A 98 -3.04 0.76 -16.96
CA LYS A 98 -3.48 -0.62 -17.15
C LYS A 98 -4.91 -0.82 -16.66
N LEU A 99 -5.22 -0.22 -15.52
CA LEU A 99 -6.58 -0.30 -14.97
C LEU A 99 -7.59 0.33 -15.92
N ASP A 100 -7.26 1.46 -16.51
CA ASP A 100 -8.12 2.15 -17.48
C ASP A 100 -8.37 1.30 -18.74
N LYS A 101 -7.38 0.55 -19.19
CA LYS A 101 -7.49 -0.31 -20.37
C LYS A 101 -8.31 -1.57 -20.15
N GLN A 102 -8.56 -1.93 -18.90
CA GLN A 102 -9.31 -3.16 -18.56
C GLN A 102 -10.82 -2.94 -18.46
N LEU A 103 -11.29 -1.77 -18.84
CA LEU A 103 -12.73 -1.44 -18.80
C LEU A 103 -13.52 -2.11 -19.95
#